data_7a36558ddf4a806a93909cd31cb54da3
#
_entry.id   7a36558ddf4a806a93909cd31cb54da3
#
_cell.length_a   1.000
_cell.length_b   1.000
_cell.length_c   1.000
_cell.angle_alpha   90.00
_cell.angle_beta   90.00
_cell.angle_gamma   90.00
#
_symmetry.space_group_name_H-M   'P 1'
#
loop_
_entity.id
_entity.type
_entity.pdbx_description
1 polymer ?
#
loop_
_entity_poly.entity_id
_entity_poly.type
_entity_poly.pdbx_seq_one_letter_code
_entity_poly.pdbx_strand_id
1 'polypeptide(L)'
;MVHEIIQAQCPNCSPHEPVPHDILKEKPDILIKCTLCDTIRPYYSDKKKKTNIRVVVSAGDSSTKSTIVQESDEIISVDDEFIVESGPEGDASFVLVTSIESGDKRVESARADEINTLWTRHTDTVTTKISITRGWQTESIEMEVPGEREFTIGELLSSGPDRFVIKKIKVRDGKFLKRNRESVMAKYIKRIFADTTERMEWLRDYKNTGKKRQSKPYSGGPVIKPRGPSTWTLKRKEGN
;
A
#
# COMPACT_ATOMS: atom_id res chain seq x y z
N MET A 1 24.49 -40.41 -9.71
CA MET A 1 24.94 -38.99 -9.77
C MET A 1 23.86 -38.24 -10.52
N VAL A 2 23.25 -37.28 -9.94
CA VAL A 2 22.26 -36.42 -10.60
C VAL A 2 23.05 -35.44 -11.45
N HIS A 3 23.00 -35.59 -12.78
CA HIS A 3 23.58 -34.61 -13.70
C HIS A 3 22.65 -33.40 -13.72
N GLU A 4 23.12 -32.28 -13.24
CA GLU A 4 22.39 -31.00 -13.30
C GLU A 4 22.51 -30.46 -14.72
N ILE A 5 21.36 -30.27 -15.40
CA ILE A 5 21.26 -29.80 -16.79
C ILE A 5 20.86 -28.34 -16.79
N ILE A 6 21.58 -27.52 -17.52
CA ILE A 6 21.22 -26.11 -17.74
C ILE A 6 20.89 -25.84 -19.21
N GLN A 7 20.03 -24.87 -19.46
CA GLN A 7 19.70 -24.38 -20.78
C GLN A 7 20.61 -23.20 -21.12
N ALA A 8 21.43 -23.32 -22.16
CA ALA A 8 22.34 -22.29 -22.61
C ALA A 8 22.50 -22.28 -24.12
N GLN A 9 22.79 -21.14 -24.72
CA GLN A 9 23.11 -21.06 -26.16
C GLN A 9 24.43 -21.76 -26.44
N CYS A 10 24.48 -22.60 -27.46
CA CYS A 10 25.72 -23.22 -27.88
C CYS A 10 26.26 -22.50 -29.11
N PRO A 11 27.46 -21.87 -29.05
CA PRO A 11 28.01 -21.13 -30.16
C PRO A 11 28.33 -22.02 -31.38
N ASN A 12 28.45 -23.33 -31.16
CA ASN A 12 28.80 -24.27 -32.21
C ASN A 12 27.57 -24.84 -32.96
N CYS A 13 26.52 -25.29 -32.24
CA CYS A 13 25.38 -25.96 -32.88
C CYS A 13 24.06 -25.18 -32.76
N SER A 14 23.91 -24.24 -31.82
CA SER A 14 22.68 -23.46 -31.60
C SER A 14 23.00 -22.09 -31.03
N PRO A 15 23.48 -21.11 -31.85
CA PRO A 15 23.90 -19.81 -31.39
C PRO A 15 22.73 -18.90 -30.96
N HIS A 16 21.50 -19.18 -31.39
CA HIS A 16 20.33 -18.33 -31.16
C HIS A 16 19.30 -18.93 -30.20
N GLU A 17 19.32 -20.26 -30.05
CA GLU A 17 18.35 -20.96 -29.19
C GLU A 17 19.07 -21.69 -28.04
N PRO A 18 18.53 -21.64 -26.82
CA PRO A 18 19.06 -22.38 -25.70
C PRO A 18 18.88 -23.88 -25.91
N VAL A 19 19.94 -24.66 -25.69
CA VAL A 19 19.97 -26.11 -25.76
C VAL A 19 20.50 -26.70 -24.46
N PRO A 20 20.16 -27.95 -24.10
CA PRO A 20 20.60 -28.52 -22.85
C PRO A 20 22.11 -28.74 -22.82
N HIS A 21 22.71 -28.46 -21.67
CA HIS A 21 24.13 -28.67 -21.37
C HIS A 21 24.29 -29.35 -20.03
N ASP A 22 25.19 -30.32 -19.95
CA ASP A 22 25.59 -30.97 -18.70
C ASP A 22 26.61 -30.12 -17.97
N ILE A 23 26.47 -29.93 -16.66
CA ILE A 23 27.47 -29.27 -15.83
C ILE A 23 28.57 -30.28 -15.50
N LEU A 24 29.79 -30.01 -16.01
CA LEU A 24 30.97 -30.82 -15.73
C LEU A 24 31.70 -30.37 -14.46
N LYS A 25 31.61 -29.06 -14.13
CA LYS A 25 32.29 -28.48 -12.98
C LYS A 25 31.55 -27.19 -12.55
N GLU A 26 31.37 -27.03 -11.23
CA GLU A 26 30.60 -25.89 -10.69
C GLU A 26 31.46 -24.74 -10.15
N LYS A 27 32.70 -25.03 -9.67
CA LYS A 27 33.56 -24.02 -9.02
C LYS A 27 35.04 -24.28 -9.35
N PRO A 28 35.87 -23.21 -9.47
CA PRO A 28 35.53 -21.78 -9.41
C PRO A 28 34.83 -21.26 -10.67
N ASP A 29 35.06 -21.91 -11.84
CA ASP A 29 34.42 -21.58 -13.10
C ASP A 29 33.52 -22.74 -13.51
N ILE A 30 32.29 -22.41 -13.86
CA ILE A 30 31.32 -23.40 -14.35
C ILE A 30 31.75 -23.85 -15.74
N LEU A 31 32.01 -25.15 -15.91
CA LEU A 31 32.22 -25.76 -17.21
C LEU A 31 31.00 -26.56 -17.61
N ILE A 32 30.52 -26.31 -18.80
CA ILE A 32 29.36 -27.00 -19.39
C ILE A 32 29.73 -27.72 -20.67
N LYS A 33 29.06 -28.85 -20.90
CA LYS A 33 29.17 -29.65 -22.12
C LYS A 33 27.82 -29.69 -22.82
N CYS A 34 27.79 -29.26 -24.07
CA CYS A 34 26.58 -29.33 -24.88
C CYS A 34 26.18 -30.79 -25.11
N THR A 35 24.93 -31.14 -24.86
CA THR A 35 24.42 -32.52 -25.08
C THR A 35 24.21 -32.83 -26.56
N LEU A 36 24.19 -31.83 -27.47
CA LEU A 36 23.97 -32.03 -28.89
C LEU A 36 25.28 -32.18 -29.71
N CYS A 37 26.32 -31.42 -29.35
CA CYS A 37 27.56 -31.39 -30.13
C CYS A 37 28.82 -31.62 -29.30
N ASP A 38 28.70 -32.00 -28.05
CA ASP A 38 29.77 -32.32 -27.10
C ASP A 38 30.78 -31.17 -26.84
N THR A 39 30.50 -29.98 -27.33
CA THR A 39 31.37 -28.82 -27.12
C THR A 39 31.43 -28.46 -25.64
N ILE A 40 32.65 -28.42 -25.09
CA ILE A 40 32.91 -28.00 -23.70
C ILE A 40 33.33 -26.55 -23.71
N ARG A 41 32.71 -25.73 -22.83
CA ARG A 41 33.06 -24.30 -22.69
C ARG A 41 32.82 -23.80 -21.26
N PRO A 42 33.49 -22.73 -20.85
CA PRO A 42 33.12 -22.04 -19.63
C PRO A 42 31.72 -21.40 -19.80
N TYR A 43 30.94 -21.48 -18.72
CA TYR A 43 29.65 -20.84 -18.64
C TYR A 43 29.71 -19.72 -17.63
N TYR A 44 29.56 -18.52 -18.12
CA TYR A 44 29.42 -17.34 -17.30
C TYR A 44 27.90 -17.13 -17.12
N SER A 45 27.39 -17.54 -15.96
CA SER A 45 26.03 -17.10 -15.63
C SER A 45 26.12 -15.59 -15.39
N ASP A 46 25.31 -14.83 -16.07
CA ASP A 46 25.08 -13.42 -15.70
C ASP A 46 24.47 -13.38 -14.32
N LYS A 47 25.32 -13.57 -13.30
CA LYS A 47 24.89 -13.38 -11.90
C LYS A 47 24.55 -11.91 -11.76
N LYS A 48 23.28 -11.60 -11.90
CA LYS A 48 22.79 -10.26 -11.65
C LYS A 48 23.28 -9.81 -10.28
N LYS A 49 23.89 -8.67 -10.24
CA LYS A 49 24.43 -8.08 -9.04
C LYS A 49 23.24 -7.79 -8.10
N LYS A 50 23.29 -8.27 -6.88
CA LYS A 50 22.25 -8.01 -5.87
C LYS A 50 22.68 -6.87 -4.98
N THR A 51 21.72 -6.06 -4.57
CA THR A 51 21.90 -4.97 -3.61
C THR A 51 20.97 -5.14 -2.42
N ASN A 52 21.43 -4.66 -1.26
CA ASN A 52 20.64 -4.64 -0.04
C ASN A 52 20.01 -3.25 0.11
N ILE A 53 18.69 -3.20 0.22
CA ILE A 53 17.96 -1.94 0.37
C ILE A 53 17.34 -1.91 1.77
N ARG A 54 17.55 -0.81 2.48
CA ARG A 54 16.92 -0.58 3.78
C ARG A 54 15.44 -0.26 3.58
N VAL A 55 14.58 -0.95 4.32
CA VAL A 55 13.13 -0.76 4.30
C VAL A 55 12.65 -0.30 5.68
N VAL A 56 11.80 0.72 5.70
CA VAL A 56 11.09 1.17 6.90
C VAL A 56 9.61 0.83 6.72
N VAL A 57 9.13 -0.11 7.50
CA VAL A 57 7.74 -0.58 7.46
C VAL A 57 6.93 0.14 8.54
N SER A 58 5.91 0.87 8.14
CA SER A 58 4.96 1.53 9.03
C SER A 58 3.72 0.68 9.22
N ALA A 59 3.37 0.38 10.48
CA ALA A 59 2.16 -0.35 10.87
C ALA A 59 1.42 0.45 11.96
N GLY A 60 0.38 1.20 11.57
CA GLY A 60 -0.34 2.08 12.49
C GLY A 60 0.56 3.15 13.09
N ASP A 61 0.74 3.11 14.42
CA ASP A 61 1.56 4.05 15.20
C ASP A 61 3.01 3.55 15.40
N SER A 62 3.34 2.36 14.93
CA SER A 62 4.68 1.77 15.02
C SER A 62 5.41 1.75 13.69
N SER A 63 6.74 1.64 13.74
CA SER A 63 7.56 1.43 12.56
C SER A 63 8.71 0.49 12.87
N THR A 64 8.99 -0.43 11.97
CA THR A 64 10.10 -1.38 12.04
C THR A 64 11.07 -1.15 10.89
N LYS A 65 12.34 -1.50 11.10
CA LYS A 65 13.37 -1.45 10.07
C LYS A 65 13.70 -2.86 9.63
N SER A 66 13.79 -3.05 8.33
CA SER A 66 14.16 -4.31 7.71
C SER A 66 15.09 -4.07 6.50
N THR A 67 15.49 -5.13 5.83
CA THR A 67 16.31 -5.07 4.62
C THR A 67 15.79 -6.08 3.62
N ILE A 68 15.67 -5.67 2.36
CA ILE A 68 15.36 -6.57 1.25
C ILE A 68 16.57 -6.70 0.33
N VAL A 69 16.65 -7.83 -0.36
CA VAL A 69 17.69 -8.13 -1.35
C VAL A 69 17.06 -8.14 -2.73
N GLN A 70 17.46 -7.18 -3.58
CA GLN A 70 16.93 -7.05 -4.94
C GLN A 70 18.05 -7.08 -5.98
N GLU A 71 17.68 -7.34 -7.25
CA GLU A 71 18.62 -7.21 -8.35
C GLU A 71 18.98 -5.73 -8.55
N SER A 72 20.26 -5.41 -8.74
CA SER A 72 20.74 -4.04 -8.77
C SER A 72 20.14 -3.19 -9.91
N ASP A 73 19.73 -3.83 -11.00
CA ASP A 73 19.15 -3.21 -12.20
C ASP A 73 17.61 -3.13 -12.15
N GLU A 74 16.98 -3.71 -11.13
CA GLU A 74 15.53 -3.68 -10.97
C GLU A 74 15.05 -2.26 -10.67
N ILE A 75 13.96 -1.85 -11.32
CA ILE A 75 13.32 -0.56 -11.09
C ILE A 75 12.20 -0.77 -10.07
N ILE A 76 12.28 -0.03 -8.98
CA ILE A 76 11.27 -0.01 -7.92
C ILE A 76 10.51 1.31 -8.01
N SER A 77 9.20 1.26 -7.92
CA SER A 77 8.30 2.41 -8.01
C SER A 77 7.44 2.56 -6.75
N VAL A 78 6.93 3.78 -6.53
CA VAL A 78 5.87 4.00 -5.53
C VAL A 78 4.64 3.19 -5.94
N ASP A 79 3.93 2.65 -4.95
CA ASP A 79 2.82 1.70 -5.06
C ASP A 79 3.22 0.26 -5.43
N ASP A 80 4.51 -0.06 -5.59
CA ASP A 80 4.95 -1.45 -5.67
C ASP A 80 4.74 -2.18 -4.34
N GLU A 81 4.43 -3.48 -4.43
CA GLU A 81 4.19 -4.35 -3.28
C GLU A 81 5.33 -5.35 -3.11
N PHE A 82 5.79 -5.52 -1.89
CA PHE A 82 6.84 -6.46 -1.53
C PHE A 82 6.44 -7.32 -0.35
N ILE A 83 7.09 -8.48 -0.24
CA ILE A 83 7.09 -9.27 0.99
C ILE A 83 8.38 -8.92 1.74
N VAL A 84 8.23 -8.50 2.98
CA VAL A 84 9.34 -8.12 3.85
C VAL A 84 9.28 -8.95 5.12
N GLU A 85 10.39 -9.59 5.47
CA GLU A 85 10.53 -10.22 6.77
C GLU A 85 10.77 -9.12 7.82
N SER A 86 9.84 -9.00 8.76
CA SER A 86 9.86 -7.98 9.80
C SER A 86 9.52 -8.59 11.16
N GLY A 87 10.20 -8.10 12.20
CA GLY A 87 10.00 -8.59 13.56
C GLY A 87 11.02 -9.63 14.02
N PRO A 88 11.06 -9.91 15.33
CA PRO A 88 12.06 -10.79 15.96
C PRO A 88 11.89 -12.27 15.55
N GLU A 89 10.72 -12.67 15.11
CA GLU A 89 10.41 -14.04 14.69
C GLU A 89 10.46 -14.24 13.16
N GLY A 90 10.82 -13.17 12.41
CA GLY A 90 10.95 -13.26 10.95
C GLY A 90 9.61 -13.39 10.21
N ASP A 91 8.55 -12.84 10.78
CA ASP A 91 7.22 -12.85 10.16
C ASP A 91 7.25 -12.13 8.81
N ALA A 92 6.79 -12.83 7.77
CA ALA A 92 6.63 -12.25 6.45
C ALA A 92 5.40 -11.33 6.41
N SER A 93 5.57 -10.12 5.92
CA SER A 93 4.52 -9.11 5.82
C SER A 93 4.45 -8.53 4.43
N PHE A 94 3.23 -8.35 3.89
CA PHE A 94 3.05 -7.57 2.67
C PHE A 94 3.14 -6.09 2.98
N VAL A 95 3.92 -5.39 2.18
CA VAL A 95 4.13 -3.96 2.32
C VAL A 95 3.97 -3.24 0.98
N LEU A 96 3.43 -2.03 1.02
CA LEU A 96 3.28 -1.14 -0.13
C LEU A 96 4.30 -0.01 -0.04
N VAL A 97 5.05 0.24 -1.11
CA VAL A 97 6.00 1.36 -1.18
C VAL A 97 5.23 2.68 -1.20
N THR A 98 5.53 3.55 -0.26
CA THR A 98 4.89 4.87 -0.15
C THR A 98 5.82 6.01 -0.53
N SER A 99 7.13 5.80 -0.47
CA SER A 99 8.12 6.79 -0.88
C SER A 99 9.50 6.13 -1.04
N ILE A 100 10.28 6.62 -1.97
CA ILE A 100 11.64 6.13 -2.29
C ILE A 100 12.63 7.25 -2.04
N GLU A 101 13.67 6.98 -1.25
CA GLU A 101 14.81 7.89 -1.06
C GLU A 101 15.98 7.41 -1.91
N SER A 102 16.42 8.27 -2.85
CA SER A 102 17.62 8.10 -3.64
C SER A 102 18.53 9.32 -3.45
N GLY A 103 19.69 9.11 -2.82
CA GLY A 103 20.52 10.21 -2.33
C GLY A 103 19.76 11.08 -1.32
N ASP A 104 19.73 12.40 -1.57
CA ASP A 104 19.04 13.38 -0.71
C ASP A 104 17.61 13.73 -1.21
N LYS A 105 17.08 12.98 -2.16
CA LYS A 105 15.79 13.28 -2.81
C LYS A 105 14.80 12.13 -2.67
N ARG A 106 13.51 12.50 -2.66
CA ARG A 106 12.43 11.55 -2.85
C ARG A 106 12.03 11.50 -4.31
N VAL A 107 11.89 10.27 -4.82
CA VAL A 107 11.60 10.00 -6.23
C VAL A 107 10.40 9.04 -6.35
N GLU A 108 9.73 9.06 -7.50
CA GLU A 108 8.60 8.17 -7.79
C GLU A 108 9.07 6.76 -8.18
N SER A 109 10.27 6.66 -8.80
CA SER A 109 10.89 5.40 -9.17
C SER A 109 12.40 5.54 -9.21
N ALA A 110 13.14 4.47 -8.91
CA ALA A 110 14.59 4.41 -9.00
C ALA A 110 15.08 2.98 -9.22
N ARG A 111 16.31 2.83 -9.69
CA ARG A 111 16.98 1.54 -9.72
C ARG A 111 17.35 1.11 -8.31
N ALA A 112 17.27 -0.19 -8.05
CA ALA A 112 17.52 -0.78 -6.74
C ALA A 112 18.90 -0.39 -6.16
N ASP A 113 19.94 -0.26 -7.00
CA ASP A 113 21.29 0.14 -6.57
C ASP A 113 21.43 1.64 -6.23
N GLU A 114 20.47 2.48 -6.61
CA GLU A 114 20.41 3.91 -6.32
C GLU A 114 19.57 4.24 -5.08
N ILE A 115 18.86 3.26 -4.54
CA ILE A 115 17.93 3.45 -3.43
C ILE A 115 18.65 3.35 -2.08
N ASN A 116 18.51 4.39 -1.27
CA ASN A 116 19.00 4.43 0.10
C ASN A 116 18.00 3.83 1.09
N THR A 117 16.72 4.20 0.95
CA THR A 117 15.66 3.76 1.85
C THR A 117 14.32 3.68 1.13
N LEU A 118 13.61 2.57 1.31
CA LEU A 118 12.21 2.41 0.97
C LEU A 118 11.35 2.68 2.19
N TRP A 119 10.45 3.64 2.07
CA TRP A 119 9.40 3.87 3.05
C TRP A 119 8.16 3.09 2.62
N THR A 120 7.73 2.19 3.47
CA THR A 120 6.63 1.28 3.15
C THR A 120 5.57 1.29 4.23
N ARG A 121 4.41 0.75 3.89
CA ARG A 121 3.29 0.57 4.81
C ARG A 121 2.83 -0.89 4.77
N HIS A 122 2.61 -1.46 5.95
CA HIS A 122 1.99 -2.77 6.12
C HIS A 122 0.59 -2.81 5.51
N THR A 123 0.27 -3.89 4.77
CA THR A 123 -0.99 -4.01 4.01
C THR A 123 -1.79 -5.27 4.28
N ASP A 124 -1.28 -6.25 5.03
CA ASP A 124 -2.04 -7.48 5.36
C ASP A 124 -3.31 -7.16 6.14
N THR A 125 -3.13 -6.44 7.24
CA THR A 125 -4.22 -5.94 8.06
C THR A 125 -4.08 -4.43 8.21
N VAL A 126 -5.14 -3.70 7.91
CA VAL A 126 -5.14 -2.24 7.97
C VAL A 126 -6.25 -1.72 8.87
N THR A 127 -5.93 -0.70 9.65
CA THR A 127 -6.92 0.03 10.45
C THR A 127 -7.60 1.07 9.57
N THR A 128 -8.86 0.84 9.24
CA THR A 128 -9.70 1.75 8.46
C THR A 128 -10.47 2.67 9.38
N LYS A 129 -10.25 4.00 9.26
CA LYS A 129 -10.97 5.02 10.04
C LYS A 129 -12.31 5.34 9.37
N ILE A 130 -13.40 5.21 10.11
CA ILE A 130 -14.76 5.43 9.62
C ILE A 130 -15.39 6.57 10.43
N SER A 131 -15.84 7.62 9.75
CA SER A 131 -16.59 8.73 10.35
C SER A 131 -18.09 8.51 10.09
N ILE A 132 -18.83 8.22 11.13
CA ILE A 132 -20.27 7.95 11.09
C ILE A 132 -21.02 9.20 11.52
N THR A 133 -21.93 9.68 10.69
CA THR A 133 -22.77 10.84 11.00
C THR A 133 -24.14 10.38 11.48
N ARG A 134 -24.49 10.81 12.71
CA ARG A 134 -25.80 10.62 13.36
C ARG A 134 -26.45 11.97 13.57
N GLY A 135 -27.46 12.32 12.77
CA GLY A 135 -28.06 13.66 12.85
C GLY A 135 -27.02 14.76 12.63
N TRP A 136 -26.72 15.53 13.68
CA TRP A 136 -25.71 16.60 13.67
C TRP A 136 -24.36 16.19 14.28
N GLN A 137 -24.26 15.01 14.86
CA GLN A 137 -23.03 14.52 15.48
C GLN A 137 -22.27 13.61 14.52
N THR A 138 -20.95 13.62 14.61
CA THR A 138 -20.09 12.70 13.88
C THR A 138 -19.20 11.99 14.87
N GLU A 139 -19.23 10.67 14.82
CA GLU A 139 -18.41 9.77 15.62
C GLU A 139 -17.34 9.14 14.70
N SER A 140 -16.17 8.89 15.24
CA SER A 140 -15.09 8.21 14.50
C SER A 140 -14.82 6.89 15.14
N ILE A 141 -14.94 5.81 14.37
CA ILE A 141 -14.57 4.44 14.77
C ILE A 141 -13.39 3.96 13.93
N GLU A 142 -12.69 2.98 14.44
CA GLU A 142 -11.61 2.28 13.75
C GLU A 142 -12.02 0.82 13.57
N MET A 143 -11.76 0.29 12.37
CA MET A 143 -12.05 -1.08 12.01
C MET A 143 -10.81 -1.72 11.42
N GLU A 144 -10.34 -2.79 12.05
CA GLU A 144 -9.27 -3.61 11.50
C GLU A 144 -9.84 -4.58 10.47
N VAL A 145 -9.27 -4.57 9.29
CA VAL A 145 -9.71 -5.40 8.16
C VAL A 145 -8.51 -5.85 7.33
N PRO A 146 -8.63 -6.96 6.60
CA PRO A 146 -7.64 -7.32 5.59
C PRO A 146 -7.45 -6.19 4.57
N GLY A 147 -6.21 -5.93 4.16
CA GLY A 147 -5.90 -4.86 3.21
C GLY A 147 -6.59 -5.02 1.86
N GLU A 148 -6.82 -6.25 1.44
CA GLU A 148 -7.51 -6.62 0.20
C GLU A 148 -9.05 -6.48 0.27
N ARG A 149 -9.62 -6.21 1.47
CA ARG A 149 -11.06 -5.99 1.59
C ARG A 149 -11.49 -4.79 0.76
N GLU A 150 -12.43 -4.99 -0.13
CA GLU A 150 -13.08 -3.91 -0.87
C GLU A 150 -14.21 -3.27 -0.07
N PHE A 151 -14.25 -1.93 -0.10
CA PHE A 151 -15.37 -1.14 0.39
C PHE A 151 -16.03 -0.42 -0.77
N THR A 152 -17.35 -0.52 -0.84
CA THR A 152 -18.15 0.02 -1.94
C THR A 152 -19.06 1.17 -1.47
N ILE A 153 -19.17 2.22 -2.28
CA ILE A 153 -20.12 3.30 -1.99
C ILE A 153 -21.56 2.75 -2.03
N GLY A 154 -22.31 2.97 -0.95
CA GLY A 154 -23.65 2.43 -0.75
C GLY A 154 -23.68 1.11 0.05
N GLU A 155 -22.54 0.53 0.34
CA GLU A 155 -22.45 -0.67 1.18
C GLU A 155 -22.97 -0.39 2.60
N LEU A 156 -23.74 -1.35 3.12
CA LEU A 156 -24.22 -1.36 4.51
C LEU A 156 -23.19 -2.08 5.38
N LEU A 157 -22.67 -1.37 6.35
CA LEU A 157 -21.77 -1.91 7.37
C LEU A 157 -22.44 -1.92 8.74
N SER A 158 -21.92 -2.77 9.63
CA SER A 158 -22.34 -2.82 11.03
C SER A 158 -21.11 -2.79 11.95
N SER A 159 -21.24 -2.09 13.09
CA SER A 159 -20.28 -2.11 14.18
C SER A 159 -21.06 -2.17 15.48
N GLY A 160 -21.03 -3.33 16.16
CA GLY A 160 -21.92 -3.58 17.30
C GLY A 160 -23.39 -3.49 16.87
N PRO A 161 -24.22 -2.71 17.61
CA PRO A 161 -25.64 -2.55 17.30
C PRO A 161 -25.90 -1.60 16.12
N ASP A 162 -24.90 -0.83 15.71
CA ASP A 162 -25.06 0.24 14.74
C ASP A 162 -24.94 -0.24 13.30
N ARG A 163 -25.85 0.24 12.46
CA ARG A 163 -25.80 0.05 11.00
C ARG A 163 -25.63 1.38 10.30
N PHE A 164 -24.73 1.42 9.34
CA PHE A 164 -24.41 2.64 8.60
C PHE A 164 -24.09 2.34 7.14
N VAL A 165 -24.37 3.30 6.28
CA VAL A 165 -24.19 3.18 4.83
C VAL A 165 -23.03 4.09 4.39
N ILE A 166 -22.10 3.54 3.64
CA ILE A 166 -20.96 4.29 3.08
C ILE A 166 -21.45 5.33 2.08
N LYS A 167 -21.10 6.60 2.30
CA LYS A 167 -21.47 7.73 1.45
C LYS A 167 -20.35 8.21 0.57
N LYS A 168 -19.16 8.24 1.10
CA LYS A 168 -17.96 8.62 0.36
C LYS A 168 -16.72 8.01 0.99
N ILE A 169 -15.73 7.77 0.18
CA ILE A 169 -14.44 7.24 0.61
C ILE A 169 -13.35 8.21 0.18
N LYS A 170 -12.49 8.61 1.12
CA LYS A 170 -11.26 9.34 0.81
C LYS A 170 -10.14 8.34 0.58
N VAL A 171 -9.67 8.25 -0.64
CA VAL A 171 -8.47 7.50 -1.02
C VAL A 171 -7.23 8.28 -0.53
N ARG A 172 -6.14 7.60 -0.17
CA ARG A 172 -4.94 8.24 0.44
C ARG A 172 -4.39 9.31 -0.49
N ASP A 173 -3.83 8.96 -1.60
CA ASP A 173 -3.19 9.89 -2.52
C ASP A 173 -4.10 10.26 -3.70
N GLY A 174 -5.39 10.00 -3.56
CA GLY A 174 -6.41 10.12 -4.58
C GLY A 174 -7.53 11.08 -4.24
N LYS A 175 -8.53 11.06 -5.12
CA LYS A 175 -9.79 11.81 -4.99
C LYS A 175 -10.75 11.12 -4.02
N PHE A 176 -11.85 11.82 -3.71
CA PHE A 176 -12.99 11.20 -3.05
C PHE A 176 -13.79 10.37 -4.03
N LEU A 177 -14.07 9.10 -3.68
CA LEU A 177 -15.11 8.30 -4.31
C LEU A 177 -16.46 8.69 -3.73
N LYS A 178 -17.48 8.92 -4.58
CA LYS A 178 -18.82 9.40 -4.19
C LYS A 178 -19.93 8.76 -5.00
N ARG A 179 -19.59 8.16 -6.14
CA ARG A 179 -20.59 7.56 -7.03
C ARG A 179 -20.97 6.19 -6.50
N ASN A 180 -22.26 5.88 -6.56
CA ASN A 180 -22.76 4.57 -6.15
C ASN A 180 -22.07 3.45 -6.92
N ARG A 181 -21.70 2.38 -6.21
CA ARG A 181 -20.94 1.21 -6.71
C ARG A 181 -19.46 1.45 -7.05
N GLU A 182 -18.90 2.64 -6.81
CA GLU A 182 -17.44 2.77 -6.80
C GLU A 182 -16.88 2.01 -5.61
N SER A 183 -15.84 1.20 -5.83
CA SER A 183 -15.16 0.42 -4.79
C SER A 183 -13.67 0.72 -4.73
N VAL A 184 -13.06 0.41 -3.60
CA VAL A 184 -11.61 0.52 -3.37
C VAL A 184 -11.19 -0.39 -2.23
N MET A 185 -10.00 -0.99 -2.34
CA MET A 185 -9.41 -1.84 -1.31
C MET A 185 -9.02 -1.04 -0.07
N ALA A 186 -9.15 -1.65 1.11
CA ALA A 186 -8.88 -1.04 2.41
C ALA A 186 -7.48 -0.43 2.50
N LYS A 187 -6.47 -1.08 1.95
CA LYS A 187 -5.07 -0.61 1.93
C LYS A 187 -4.88 0.77 1.30
N TYR A 188 -5.77 1.20 0.40
CA TYR A 188 -5.74 2.52 -0.23
C TYR A 188 -6.64 3.56 0.45
N ILE A 189 -7.45 3.15 1.44
CA ILE A 189 -8.39 4.05 2.11
C ILE A 189 -7.67 4.91 3.16
N LYS A 190 -7.91 6.21 3.11
CA LYS A 190 -7.53 7.16 4.17
C LYS A 190 -8.64 7.27 5.22
N ARG A 191 -9.91 7.36 4.77
CA ARG A 191 -11.08 7.48 5.64
C ARG A 191 -12.36 7.18 4.90
N ILE A 192 -13.27 6.45 5.56
CA ILE A 192 -14.65 6.25 5.11
C ILE A 192 -15.56 7.25 5.81
N PHE A 193 -16.56 7.77 5.10
CA PHE A 193 -17.63 8.60 5.64
C PHE A 193 -18.95 7.91 5.41
N ALA A 194 -19.67 7.67 6.49
CA ALA A 194 -20.91 6.92 6.49
C ALA A 194 -22.02 7.69 7.22
N ASP A 195 -23.25 7.39 6.88
CA ASP A 195 -24.44 7.87 7.58
C ASP A 195 -25.16 6.68 8.22
N THR A 196 -25.72 6.85 9.43
CA THR A 196 -26.56 5.82 10.04
C THR A 196 -27.82 5.57 9.19
N THR A 197 -28.38 4.37 9.26
CA THR A 197 -29.61 4.00 8.53
C THR A 197 -30.79 4.91 8.90
N GLU A 198 -30.92 5.28 10.17
CA GLU A 198 -31.95 6.21 10.66
C GLU A 198 -31.86 7.60 10.00
N ARG A 199 -30.64 8.12 9.82
CA ARG A 199 -30.43 9.38 9.13
C ARG A 199 -30.79 9.28 7.66
N MET A 200 -30.54 8.13 7.04
CA MET A 200 -30.90 7.89 5.64
C MET A 200 -32.42 7.90 5.41
N GLU A 201 -33.17 7.31 6.31
CA GLU A 201 -34.64 7.31 6.30
C GLU A 201 -35.17 8.74 6.46
N TRP A 202 -34.64 9.48 7.45
CA TRP A 202 -35.02 10.86 7.67
C TRP A 202 -34.75 11.75 6.44
N LEU A 203 -33.60 11.60 5.77
CA LEU A 203 -33.26 12.34 4.54
C LEU A 203 -34.16 11.99 3.37
N ARG A 204 -34.60 10.75 3.29
CA ARG A 204 -35.56 10.29 2.26
C ARG A 204 -36.93 10.93 2.47
N ASP A 205 -37.42 10.90 3.67
CA ASP A 205 -38.69 11.50 4.06
C ASP A 205 -38.68 13.01 3.83
N TYR A 206 -37.59 13.68 4.18
CA TYR A 206 -37.42 15.11 3.95
C TYR A 206 -37.50 15.49 2.46
N LYS A 207 -36.86 14.68 1.59
CA LYS A 207 -36.92 14.89 0.13
C LYS A 207 -38.31 14.63 -0.46
N ASN A 208 -39.00 13.61 0.05
CA ASN A 208 -40.28 13.19 -0.50
C ASN A 208 -41.45 14.11 -0.03
N THR A 209 -41.37 14.65 1.17
CA THR A 209 -42.50 15.41 1.75
C THR A 209 -42.44 16.92 1.48
N GLY A 210 -41.28 17.44 1.07
CA GLY A 210 -41.07 18.88 0.84
C GLY A 210 -41.35 19.79 2.05
N LYS A 211 -41.84 19.21 3.14
CA LYS A 211 -42.18 19.92 4.37
C LYS A 211 -41.00 19.91 5.33
N LYS A 212 -40.48 21.08 5.64
CA LYS A 212 -39.62 21.25 6.82
C LYS A 212 -40.40 20.76 8.05
N ARG A 213 -40.07 19.56 8.57
CA ARG A 213 -40.49 19.24 9.94
C ARG A 213 -39.92 20.33 10.80
N GLN A 214 -40.81 21.09 11.47
CA GLN A 214 -40.39 22.07 12.45
C GLN A 214 -39.53 21.34 13.48
N SER A 215 -38.23 21.66 13.50
CA SER A 215 -37.33 21.23 14.55
C SER A 215 -38.00 21.68 15.87
N LYS A 216 -38.24 20.73 16.80
CA LYS A 216 -38.61 21.11 18.15
C LYS A 216 -37.61 22.16 18.61
N PRO A 217 -38.09 23.27 19.18
CA PRO A 217 -37.19 24.30 19.65
C PRO A 217 -36.22 23.67 20.68
N TYR A 218 -34.94 23.93 20.45
CA TYR A 218 -33.84 23.48 21.29
C TYR A 218 -34.07 24.00 22.71
N SER A 219 -34.47 23.10 23.63
CA SER A 219 -34.54 23.43 25.06
C SER A 219 -33.12 23.38 25.63
N GLY A 220 -32.48 24.57 25.62
CA GLY A 220 -31.40 24.98 26.48
C GLY A 220 -30.33 23.94 26.89
N GLY A 221 -29.44 23.58 25.97
CA GLY A 221 -28.08 23.14 26.32
C GLY A 221 -27.13 24.35 26.42
N PRO A 222 -26.00 24.23 27.10
CA PRO A 222 -25.10 25.37 27.30
C PRO A 222 -24.66 25.96 25.94
N VAL A 223 -24.88 27.26 25.78
CA VAL A 223 -24.42 28.01 24.62
C VAL A 223 -22.89 27.93 24.59
N ILE A 224 -22.35 27.12 23.70
CA ILE A 224 -20.91 27.12 23.42
C ILE A 224 -20.64 28.45 22.73
N LYS A 225 -20.04 29.39 23.45
CA LYS A 225 -19.56 30.64 22.88
C LYS A 225 -18.62 30.30 21.71
N PRO A 226 -18.74 30.92 20.54
CA PRO A 226 -17.80 30.74 19.46
C PRO A 226 -16.40 31.03 19.99
N ARG A 227 -15.47 30.07 19.76
CA ARG A 227 -14.04 30.34 20.04
C ARG A 227 -13.65 31.55 19.23
N GLY A 228 -13.06 32.55 19.91
CA GLY A 228 -12.52 33.73 19.26
C GLY A 228 -11.54 33.36 18.12
N PRO A 229 -11.19 34.32 17.26
CA PRO A 229 -10.36 34.08 16.10
C PRO A 229 -9.09 33.33 16.49
N SER A 230 -8.77 32.28 15.74
CA SER A 230 -7.58 31.48 15.92
C SER A 230 -6.33 32.37 15.90
N THR A 231 -5.58 32.41 17.00
CA THR A 231 -4.34 33.17 17.16
C THR A 231 -3.13 32.56 16.47
N TRP A 232 -3.32 31.84 15.37
CA TRP A 232 -2.24 31.37 14.52
C TRP A 232 -1.80 32.48 13.56
N THR A 233 -1.24 33.56 14.11
CA THR A 233 -0.44 34.50 13.34
C THR A 233 0.98 33.94 13.22
N LEU A 234 1.37 33.56 12.03
CA LEU A 234 2.76 33.32 11.66
C LEU A 234 3.58 34.56 11.98
N LYS A 235 4.42 34.50 13.03
CA LYS A 235 5.46 35.52 13.24
C LYS A 235 6.42 35.46 12.05
N ARG A 236 6.33 36.44 11.12
CA ARG A 236 7.42 36.71 10.19
C ARG A 236 8.65 37.04 11.02
N LYS A 237 9.72 36.26 10.84
CA LYS A 237 11.05 36.69 11.26
C LYS A 237 11.46 37.83 10.33
N GLU A 238 11.45 39.05 10.82
CA GLU A 238 12.18 40.14 10.20
C GLU A 238 13.67 39.86 10.43
N GLY A 239 14.38 39.67 9.34
CA GLY A 239 15.83 39.59 9.37
C GLY A 239 16.45 40.97 9.56
N ASN A 240 17.46 41.01 10.39
CA ASN A 240 18.45 42.05 10.44
C ASN A 240 19.76 41.48 9.92
#